data_d2f71c044f61533237626a13830a8aa6
#
_entry.id   d2f71c044f61533237626a13830a8aa6
#
_cell.length_a   1.000
_cell.length_b   1.000
_cell.length_c   1.000
_cell.angle_alpha   90.00
_cell.angle_beta   90.00
_cell.angle_gamma   90.00
#
_symmetry.space_group_name_H-M   'P 1'
#
loop_
_entity.id
_entity.type
_entity.pdbx_description
1 polymer ?
#
loop_
_entity_poly.entity_id
_entity_poly.type
_entity_poly.pdbx_seq_one_letter_code
_entity_poly.pdbx_strand_id
1 'polypeptide(L)'
;MIRAYFDSSAIVKLTRDEPESMALIDYLVEAPVEASTSVVGEVEVLRNLRKLPLESDQALAGFYLLALDDDVRRSAVSIGRDALRSLDAIHIATALAVGDRDLQFVTYDERQADAARHAGLKVVQPGR
;
A
#
# COMPACT_ATOMS: atom_id res chain seq x y z
N MET A 1 13.45 5.45 -11.97
CA MET A 1 12.74 5.61 -10.69
C MET A 1 11.69 4.53 -10.55
N ILE A 2 11.63 3.89 -9.40
CA ILE A 2 10.62 2.88 -9.08
C ILE A 2 9.42 3.60 -8.50
N ARG A 3 8.22 3.32 -9.02
CA ARG A 3 6.97 3.72 -8.39
C ARG A 3 6.42 2.55 -7.60
N ALA A 4 6.08 2.80 -6.35
CA ALA A 4 5.59 1.77 -5.45
C ALA A 4 4.33 2.25 -4.74
N TYR A 5 3.29 1.43 -4.75
CA TYR A 5 2.08 1.64 -3.98
C TYR A 5 2.14 0.75 -2.75
N PHE A 6 1.90 1.33 -1.59
CA PHE A 6 1.92 0.63 -0.32
C PHE A 6 0.49 0.53 0.21
N ASP A 7 0.06 -0.67 0.58
CA ASP A 7 -1.15 -0.78 1.41
C ASP A 7 -0.80 -0.47 2.87
N SER A 8 -1.80 -0.41 3.73
CA SER A 8 -1.58 -0.06 5.14
C SER A 8 -0.70 -1.08 5.87
N SER A 9 -0.78 -2.37 5.52
CA SER A 9 0.05 -3.41 6.15
C SER A 9 1.54 -3.15 5.96
N ALA A 10 1.92 -2.65 4.79
CA ALA A 10 3.31 -2.34 4.49
C ALA A 10 3.78 -1.07 5.21
N ILE A 11 2.93 -0.02 5.25
CA ILE A 11 3.30 1.22 5.93
C ILE A 11 3.48 0.99 7.43
N VAL A 12 2.62 0.17 8.05
CA VAL A 12 2.71 -0.15 9.47
C VAL A 12 4.06 -0.81 9.81
N LYS A 13 4.62 -1.62 8.90
CA LYS A 13 5.94 -2.22 9.12
C LYS A 13 7.08 -1.19 9.18
N LEU A 14 6.90 -0.02 8.60
CA LEU A 14 7.86 1.08 8.73
C LEU A 14 7.79 1.77 10.09
N THR A 15 6.73 1.57 10.84
CA THR A 15 6.49 2.22 12.14
C THR A 15 6.79 1.30 13.32
N ARG A 16 7.09 0.04 13.07
CA ARG A 16 7.36 -0.99 14.09
C ARG A 16 8.59 -1.78 13.70
N ASP A 17 9.22 -2.39 14.71
CA ASP A 17 10.33 -3.30 14.49
C ASP A 17 9.79 -4.73 14.38
N GLU A 18 9.52 -5.13 13.15
CA GLU A 18 9.06 -6.48 12.80
C GLU A 18 10.12 -7.16 11.92
N PRO A 19 10.03 -8.49 11.69
CA PRO A 19 11.07 -9.21 10.94
C PRO A 19 11.38 -8.63 9.57
N GLU A 20 10.38 -8.12 8.85
CA GLU A 20 10.55 -7.57 7.51
C GLU A 20 10.90 -6.08 7.48
N SER A 21 10.86 -5.37 8.61
CA SER A 21 11.00 -3.91 8.65
C SER A 21 12.32 -3.42 8.05
N MET A 22 13.44 -4.08 8.37
CA MET A 22 14.74 -3.67 7.85
C MET A 22 14.83 -3.88 6.34
N ALA A 23 14.36 -5.01 5.84
CA ALA A 23 14.35 -5.29 4.40
C ALA A 23 13.49 -4.28 3.64
N LEU A 24 12.39 -3.85 4.23
CA LEU A 24 11.52 -2.84 3.63
C LEU A 24 12.20 -1.47 3.60
N ILE A 25 12.91 -1.10 4.66
CA ILE A 25 13.70 0.14 4.69
C ILE A 25 14.80 0.09 3.62
N ASP A 26 15.51 -1.02 3.52
CA ASP A 26 16.54 -1.21 2.49
C ASP A 26 15.96 -1.06 1.08
N TYR A 27 14.78 -1.64 0.85
CA TYR A 27 14.07 -1.48 -0.42
C TYR A 27 13.83 -0.01 -0.77
N LEU A 28 13.50 0.83 0.23
CA LEU A 28 13.24 2.25 0.01
C LEU A 28 14.50 3.08 -0.23
N VAL A 29 15.67 2.62 0.24
CA VAL A 29 16.92 3.39 0.15
C VAL A 29 17.88 2.90 -0.93
N GLU A 30 17.76 1.66 -1.38
CA GLU A 30 18.68 1.08 -2.39
C GLU A 30 18.53 1.71 -3.77
N ALA A 31 17.35 2.15 -4.12
CA ALA A 31 17.06 2.83 -5.37
C ALA A 31 16.04 3.95 -5.11
N PRO A 32 15.99 4.99 -5.95
CA PRO A 32 14.96 6.02 -5.80
C PRO A 32 13.57 5.40 -5.95
N VAL A 33 12.77 5.49 -4.91
CA VAL A 33 11.38 4.99 -4.90
C VAL A 33 10.43 6.14 -4.69
N GLU A 34 9.46 6.27 -5.58
CA GLU A 34 8.32 7.18 -5.41
C GLU A 34 7.20 6.38 -4.78
N ALA A 35 7.01 6.57 -3.47
CA ALA A 35 6.05 5.81 -2.69
C ALA A 35 4.70 6.53 -2.62
N SER A 36 3.63 5.78 -2.75
CA SER A 36 2.26 6.30 -2.68
C SER A 36 1.35 5.36 -1.90
N THR A 37 0.24 5.90 -1.43
CA THR A 37 -0.87 5.15 -0.86
C THR A 37 -2.17 5.90 -1.10
N SER A 38 -3.30 5.23 -0.84
CA SER A 38 -4.62 5.86 -0.89
C SER A 38 -4.85 6.77 0.32
N VAL A 39 -5.71 7.78 0.16
CA VAL A 39 -6.25 8.53 1.32
C VAL A 39 -6.94 7.58 2.32
N VAL A 40 -7.45 6.44 1.86
CA VAL A 40 -7.96 5.38 2.73
C VAL A 40 -6.82 4.75 3.53
N GLY A 41 -5.69 4.49 2.89
CA GLY A 41 -4.49 3.98 3.56
C GLY A 41 -3.99 4.93 4.63
N GLU A 42 -4.03 6.22 4.37
CA GLU A 42 -3.71 7.24 5.37
C GLU A 42 -4.57 7.05 6.63
N VAL A 43 -5.88 6.95 6.46
CA VAL A 43 -6.80 6.77 7.60
C VAL A 43 -6.50 5.49 8.37
N GLU A 44 -6.28 4.38 7.65
CA GLU A 44 -5.98 3.10 8.29
C GLU A 44 -4.69 3.17 9.12
N VAL A 45 -3.64 3.76 8.57
CA VAL A 45 -2.35 3.89 9.25
C VAL A 45 -2.48 4.77 10.48
N LEU A 46 -3.10 5.94 10.35
CA LEU A 46 -3.25 6.88 11.46
C LEU A 46 -4.12 6.29 12.58
N ARG A 47 -5.17 5.56 12.24
CA ARG A 47 -5.98 4.86 13.24
C ARG A 47 -5.17 3.78 13.97
N ASN A 48 -4.31 3.08 13.26
CA ASN A 48 -3.44 2.06 13.86
C ASN A 48 -2.45 2.69 14.84
N LEU A 49 -1.93 3.87 14.52
CA LEU A 49 -0.92 4.57 15.31
C LEU A 49 -1.48 5.44 16.42
N ARG A 50 -2.78 5.67 16.50
CA ARG A 50 -3.39 6.61 17.43
C ARG A 50 -3.11 6.31 18.92
N LYS A 51 -2.77 5.07 19.25
CA LYS A 51 -2.47 4.65 20.63
C LYS A 51 -0.99 4.75 20.97
N LEU A 52 -0.15 5.09 20.00
CA LEU A 52 1.29 5.20 20.19
C LEU A 52 1.64 6.67 20.37
N PRO A 53 2.55 6.99 21.30
CA PRO A 53 3.03 8.38 21.48
C PRO A 53 3.92 8.82 20.33
N LEU A 54 3.99 8.05 19.26
CA LEU A 54 4.78 8.37 18.09
C LEU A 54 4.07 9.38 17.22
N GLU A 55 4.88 10.21 16.62
CA GLU A 55 4.47 11.23 15.69
C GLU A 55 3.88 10.59 14.44
N SER A 56 2.56 10.41 14.45
CA SER A 56 1.81 9.83 13.33
C SER A 56 2.08 10.56 12.02
N ASP A 57 2.40 11.85 12.10
CA ASP A 57 2.70 12.67 10.93
C ASP A 57 3.93 12.19 10.17
N GLN A 58 4.87 11.52 10.84
CA GLN A 58 6.11 11.05 10.21
C GLN A 58 5.93 9.73 9.46
N ALA A 59 4.93 8.93 9.83
CA ALA A 59 4.69 7.64 9.20
C ALA A 59 4.39 7.76 7.70
N LEU A 60 3.75 8.85 7.31
CA LEU A 60 3.35 9.10 5.93
C LEU A 60 4.20 10.16 5.24
N ALA A 61 5.24 10.66 5.92
CA ALA A 61 6.16 11.60 5.31
C ALA A 61 6.84 10.98 4.08
N GLY A 62 6.81 11.68 2.97
CA GLY A 62 7.37 11.17 1.72
C GLY A 62 6.43 10.29 0.90
N PHE A 63 5.24 9.99 1.39
CA PHE A 63 4.23 9.29 0.61
C PHE A 63 3.34 10.27 -0.15
N TYR A 64 3.10 9.99 -1.43
CA TYR A 64 2.04 10.66 -2.18
C TYR A 64 0.70 10.04 -1.80
N LEU A 65 -0.29 10.88 -1.49
CA LEU A 65 -1.63 10.43 -1.15
C LEU A 65 -2.53 10.51 -2.39
N LEU A 66 -3.05 9.36 -2.80
CA LEU A 66 -3.88 9.23 -4.00
C LEU A 66 -5.34 9.30 -3.64
N ALA A 67 -6.10 10.08 -4.40
CA ALA A 67 -7.50 10.35 -4.11
C ALA A 67 -8.40 9.13 -4.35
N LEU A 68 -9.47 9.04 -3.58
CA LEU A 68 -10.57 8.12 -3.80
C LEU A 68 -11.60 8.81 -4.71
N ASP A 69 -11.28 8.87 -6.00
CA ASP A 69 -12.14 9.53 -6.98
C ASP A 69 -13.24 8.58 -7.51
N ASP A 70 -14.08 9.09 -8.41
CA ASP A 70 -15.20 8.33 -8.96
C ASP A 70 -14.75 7.08 -9.70
N ASP A 71 -13.66 7.17 -10.47
CA ASP A 71 -13.16 6.04 -11.25
C ASP A 71 -12.61 4.95 -10.36
N VAL A 72 -11.88 5.32 -9.31
CA VAL A 72 -11.36 4.37 -8.33
C VAL A 72 -12.52 3.67 -7.61
N ARG A 73 -13.52 4.42 -7.18
CA ARG A 73 -14.67 3.83 -6.48
C ARG A 73 -15.40 2.83 -7.37
N ARG A 74 -15.68 3.20 -8.63
CA ARG A 74 -16.34 2.28 -9.57
C ARG A 74 -15.52 1.03 -9.84
N SER A 75 -14.22 1.18 -10.04
CA SER A 75 -13.31 0.06 -10.25
C SER A 75 -13.28 -0.87 -9.04
N ALA A 76 -13.23 -0.33 -7.84
CA ALA A 76 -13.16 -1.11 -6.61
C ALA A 76 -14.37 -2.04 -6.43
N VAL A 77 -15.54 -1.63 -6.91
CA VAL A 77 -16.77 -2.44 -6.79
C VAL A 77 -16.64 -3.80 -7.50
N SER A 78 -15.89 -3.86 -8.60
CA SER A 78 -15.78 -5.07 -9.41
C SER A 78 -14.49 -5.87 -9.20
N ILE A 79 -13.56 -5.35 -8.39
CA ILE A 79 -12.26 -6.00 -8.17
C ILE A 79 -12.38 -7.16 -7.18
N GLY A 80 -11.74 -8.27 -7.53
CA GLY A 80 -11.59 -9.40 -6.66
C GLY A 80 -12.85 -10.27 -6.57
N ARG A 81 -12.78 -11.24 -5.66
CA ARG A 81 -13.89 -12.12 -5.33
C ARG A 81 -14.61 -11.60 -4.10
N ASP A 82 -15.78 -12.17 -3.82
CA ASP A 82 -16.63 -11.77 -2.68
C ASP A 82 -15.91 -11.79 -1.34
N ALA A 83 -14.87 -12.63 -1.18
CA ALA A 83 -14.09 -12.71 0.04
C ALA A 83 -13.12 -11.53 0.24
N LEU A 84 -12.86 -10.74 -0.81
CA LEU A 84 -11.98 -9.57 -0.71
C LEU A 84 -12.74 -8.43 -0.05
N ARG A 85 -12.12 -7.84 0.97
CA ARG A 85 -12.73 -6.72 1.70
C ARG A 85 -12.75 -5.45 0.86
N SER A 86 -13.70 -4.59 1.14
CA SER A 86 -13.88 -3.33 0.41
C SER A 86 -12.63 -2.44 0.45
N LEU A 87 -11.99 -2.32 1.61
CA LEU A 87 -10.79 -1.50 1.73
C LEU A 87 -9.63 -2.08 0.90
N ASP A 88 -9.51 -3.41 0.86
CA ASP A 88 -8.49 -4.06 0.04
C ASP A 88 -8.74 -3.84 -1.45
N ALA A 89 -10.00 -3.90 -1.89
CA ALA A 89 -10.37 -3.61 -3.26
C ALA A 89 -10.05 -2.16 -3.63
N ILE A 90 -10.25 -1.23 -2.71
CA ILE A 90 -9.89 0.19 -2.92
C ILE A 90 -8.39 0.36 -3.10
N HIS A 91 -7.56 -0.33 -2.33
CA HIS A 91 -6.11 -0.28 -2.52
C HIS A 91 -5.69 -0.75 -3.91
N ILE A 92 -6.23 -1.88 -4.35
CA ILE A 92 -5.91 -2.42 -5.67
C ILE A 92 -6.39 -1.48 -6.77
N ALA A 93 -7.62 -0.98 -6.67
CA ALA A 93 -8.17 -0.04 -7.65
C ALA A 93 -7.36 1.24 -7.74
N THR A 94 -6.90 1.75 -6.60
CA THR A 94 -6.08 2.96 -6.54
C THR A 94 -4.74 2.73 -7.24
N ALA A 95 -4.08 1.61 -6.97
CA ALA A 95 -2.82 1.27 -7.61
C ALA A 95 -2.98 1.11 -9.13
N LEU A 96 -4.04 0.45 -9.58
CA LEU A 96 -4.32 0.29 -11.01
C LEU A 96 -4.56 1.64 -11.69
N ALA A 97 -5.18 2.59 -10.99
CA ALA A 97 -5.48 3.91 -11.54
C ALA A 97 -4.23 4.76 -11.79
N VAL A 98 -3.09 4.42 -11.19
CA VAL A 98 -1.81 5.08 -11.49
C VAL A 98 -1.42 4.88 -12.95
N GLY A 99 -1.80 3.75 -13.55
CA GLY A 99 -1.59 3.49 -14.97
C GLY A 99 -0.14 3.17 -15.35
N ASP A 100 0.68 2.78 -14.40
CA ASP A 100 2.08 2.41 -14.62
C ASP A 100 2.22 0.88 -14.54
N ARG A 101 2.60 0.26 -15.66
CA ARG A 101 2.77 -1.21 -15.74
C ARG A 101 3.87 -1.72 -14.83
N ASP A 102 4.84 -0.89 -14.52
CA ASP A 102 5.99 -1.27 -13.70
C ASP A 102 5.79 -0.94 -12.22
N LEU A 103 4.63 -0.39 -11.86
CA LEU A 103 4.30 -0.10 -10.48
C LEU A 103 4.44 -1.36 -9.62
N GLN A 104 5.15 -1.23 -8.52
CA GLN A 104 5.28 -2.29 -7.53
C GLN A 104 4.23 -2.09 -6.44
N PHE A 105 3.49 -3.15 -6.15
CA PHE A 105 2.46 -3.14 -5.11
C PHE A 105 3.04 -3.82 -3.87
N VAL A 106 3.25 -3.03 -2.83
CA VAL A 106 3.90 -3.50 -1.60
C VAL A 106 2.84 -3.81 -0.56
N THR A 107 2.75 -5.07 -0.18
CA THR A 107 1.81 -5.55 0.84
C THR A 107 2.39 -6.75 1.55
N TYR A 108 2.04 -6.92 2.81
CA TYR A 108 2.39 -8.11 3.60
C TYR A 108 1.14 -8.92 3.97
N ASP A 109 -0.02 -8.52 3.49
CA ASP A 109 -1.27 -9.27 3.62
C ASP A 109 -1.39 -10.24 2.46
N GLU A 110 -1.40 -11.56 2.73
CA GLU A 110 -1.41 -12.57 1.69
C GLU A 110 -2.68 -12.55 0.84
N ARG A 111 -3.83 -12.25 1.41
CA ARG A 111 -5.08 -12.10 0.63
C ARG A 111 -4.99 -10.94 -0.32
N GLN A 112 -4.46 -9.81 0.15
CA GLN A 112 -4.24 -8.63 -0.68
C GLN A 112 -3.24 -8.94 -1.79
N ALA A 113 -2.15 -9.62 -1.47
CA ALA A 113 -1.14 -10.02 -2.45
C ALA A 113 -1.73 -10.88 -3.56
N ASP A 114 -2.52 -11.88 -3.20
CA ASP A 114 -3.16 -12.76 -4.18
C ASP A 114 -4.13 -11.99 -5.08
N ALA A 115 -4.97 -11.14 -4.50
CA ALA A 115 -5.91 -10.33 -5.25
C ALA A 115 -5.19 -9.33 -6.17
N ALA A 116 -4.10 -8.73 -5.70
CA ALA A 116 -3.30 -7.81 -6.51
C ALA A 116 -2.66 -8.50 -7.70
N ARG A 117 -2.11 -9.71 -7.50
CA ARG A 117 -1.56 -10.52 -8.60
C ARG A 117 -2.61 -10.86 -9.63
N HIS A 118 -3.80 -11.26 -9.19
CA HIS A 118 -4.91 -11.55 -10.09
C HIS A 118 -5.36 -10.32 -10.90
N ALA A 119 -5.21 -9.14 -10.32
CA ALA A 119 -5.51 -7.89 -11.02
C ALA A 119 -4.38 -7.44 -11.96
N GLY A 120 -3.26 -8.16 -12.02
CA GLY A 120 -2.14 -7.87 -12.90
C GLY A 120 -1.06 -6.97 -12.29
N LEU A 121 -1.13 -6.70 -11.00
CA LEU A 121 -0.12 -5.90 -10.31
C LEU A 121 1.13 -6.74 -9.97
N LYS A 122 2.27 -6.09 -9.97
CA LYS A 122 3.54 -6.69 -9.53
C LYS A 122 3.64 -6.56 -8.02
N VAL A 123 3.44 -7.64 -7.31
CA VAL A 123 3.51 -7.65 -5.84
C VAL A 123 4.97 -7.82 -5.40
N VAL A 124 5.40 -7.00 -4.47
CA VAL A 124 6.70 -7.12 -3.81
C VAL A 124 6.50 -7.17 -2.29
N GLN A 125 7.27 -8.03 -1.65
CA GLN A 125 7.21 -8.25 -0.20
C GLN A 125 8.64 -8.32 0.35
N PRO A 126 9.35 -7.18 0.43
CA PRO A 126 10.74 -7.18 0.90
C PRO A 126 10.88 -7.92 2.24
N GLY A 127 11.82 -8.87 2.30
CA GLY A 127 12.05 -9.70 3.47
C GLY A 127 11.26 -11.01 3.52
N ARG A 128 10.46 -11.28 2.53
CA ARG A 128 9.75 -12.56 2.40
C ARG A 128 10.11 -13.29 1.12
#